data_49a3321d973d97576da0d9bbffb269b4
#
_entry.id   49a3321d973d97576da0d9bbffb269b4
#
_cell.length_a   1.000
_cell.length_b   1.000
_cell.length_c   1.000
_cell.angle_alpha   90.00
_cell.angle_beta   90.00
_cell.angle_gamma   90.00
#
_symmetry.space_group_name_H-M   'P 1'
#
loop_
_entity.id
_entity.type
_entity.pdbx_description
1 polymer ?
#
loop_
_entity_poly.entity_id
_entity_poly.type
_entity_poly.pdbx_seq_one_letter_code
_entity_poly.pdbx_strand_id
1 'polypeptide(L)'
;MRELNTMIIMAVDHGYGNIKTANTVTPTGVTAYETEPIFSGNILEYAGIYYRIGEGHKEFIADKAMDEDYYILTLMAVARELNVYGIREADVHLAAGLPLTWIRKQREDFRNYLLRNKDVDFRFNGKDYHICFVGCSLFPQGYPAIVSRLGDFKGTNLLADIGNGTLNILYINNKKAIESRC
;
A
#
# COMPACT_ATOMS: atom_id res chain seq x y z
N MET A 1 -5.05 3.94 11.61
CA MET A 1 -4.04 5.00 11.67
C MET A 1 -3.52 5.12 13.10
N ARG A 2 -2.23 5.32 13.31
CA ARG A 2 -1.61 5.53 14.62
C ARG A 2 -0.71 6.76 14.53
N GLU A 3 -0.88 7.68 15.48
CA GLU A 3 0.00 8.84 15.63
C GLU A 3 1.17 8.49 16.54
N LEU A 4 2.36 8.95 16.18
CA LEU A 4 3.56 8.86 16.99
C LEU A 4 4.27 10.22 16.94
N ASN A 5 4.17 11.00 18.00
CA ASN A 5 4.50 12.42 18.03
C ASN A 5 3.61 13.21 17.06
N THR A 6 4.19 13.80 16.01
CA THR A 6 3.46 14.50 14.93
C THR A 6 3.29 13.65 13.67
N MET A 7 3.84 12.42 13.65
CA MET A 7 3.88 11.54 12.48
C MET A 7 2.72 10.54 12.50
N ILE A 8 2.09 10.36 11.35
CA ILE A 8 1.05 9.35 11.11
C ILE A 8 1.68 8.08 10.54
N ILE A 9 1.51 6.94 11.22
CA ILE A 9 1.86 5.63 10.65
C ILE A 9 0.66 5.11 9.88
N MET A 10 0.84 4.92 8.56
CA MET A 10 -0.21 4.50 7.66
C MET A 10 0.13 3.17 6.99
N ALA A 11 -0.68 2.15 7.29
CA ALA A 11 -0.57 0.86 6.64
C ALA A 11 -1.27 0.89 5.27
N VAL A 12 -0.55 0.44 4.24
CA VAL A 12 -1.07 0.30 2.87
C VAL A 12 -0.73 -1.09 2.35
N ASP A 13 -1.75 -1.89 2.09
CA ASP A 13 -1.60 -3.22 1.47
C ASP A 13 -1.74 -3.08 -0.05
N HIS A 14 -0.64 -3.24 -0.76
CA HIS A 14 -0.53 -3.14 -2.22
C HIS A 14 -0.88 -4.48 -2.89
N GLY A 15 -2.14 -4.90 -2.81
CA GLY A 15 -2.61 -6.09 -3.53
C GLY A 15 -2.68 -5.88 -5.04
N TYR A 16 -2.86 -6.96 -5.80
CA TYR A 16 -3.09 -6.89 -7.26
C TYR A 16 -4.54 -6.54 -7.60
N GLY A 17 -5.50 -7.07 -6.85
CA GLY A 17 -6.90 -6.78 -7.08
C GLY A 17 -7.37 -5.51 -6.38
N ASN A 18 -6.88 -5.25 -5.19
CA ASN A 18 -7.28 -4.12 -4.38
C ASN A 18 -6.09 -3.54 -3.61
N ILE A 19 -6.05 -2.22 -3.48
CA ILE A 19 -5.25 -1.54 -2.48
C ILE A 19 -6.10 -1.29 -1.24
N LYS A 20 -5.52 -1.52 -0.06
CA LYS A 20 -6.26 -1.45 1.21
C LYS A 20 -5.51 -0.63 2.24
N THR A 21 -6.27 0.08 3.06
CA THR A 21 -5.80 0.74 4.28
C THR A 21 -6.60 0.24 5.47
N ALA A 22 -6.47 0.86 6.64
CA ALA A 22 -7.24 0.47 7.82
C ALA A 22 -8.76 0.65 7.62
N ASN A 23 -9.18 1.67 6.86
CA ASN A 23 -10.59 2.05 6.70
C ASN A 23 -11.09 1.98 5.24
N THR A 24 -10.21 1.76 4.26
CA THR A 24 -10.59 1.82 2.84
C THR A 24 -10.11 0.63 2.04
N VAL A 25 -10.90 0.25 1.03
CA VAL A 25 -10.56 -0.75 0.01
C VAL A 25 -10.90 -0.14 -1.35
N THR A 26 -9.98 -0.24 -2.31
CA THR A 26 -10.17 0.30 -3.66
C THR A 26 -9.61 -0.69 -4.68
N PRO A 27 -10.35 -1.01 -5.77
CA PRO A 27 -9.80 -1.77 -6.88
C PRO A 27 -8.60 -1.05 -7.51
N THR A 28 -7.64 -1.81 -8.04
CA THR A 28 -6.34 -1.29 -8.47
C THR A 28 -6.27 -0.81 -9.92
N GLY A 29 -7.40 -0.78 -10.64
CA GLY A 29 -7.44 -0.21 -11.99
C GLY A 29 -7.11 1.28 -11.98
N VAL A 30 -6.21 1.70 -12.86
CA VAL A 30 -5.78 3.10 -13.06
C VAL A 30 -5.84 3.41 -14.53
N THR A 31 -6.41 4.55 -14.88
CA THR A 31 -6.41 5.09 -16.25
C THR A 31 -5.97 6.54 -16.20
N ALA A 32 -4.93 6.90 -16.98
CA ALA A 32 -4.41 8.25 -17.05
C ALA A 32 -5.08 9.06 -18.17
N TYR A 33 -5.27 10.37 -17.93
CA TYR A 33 -5.83 11.34 -18.85
C TYR A 33 -5.00 12.63 -18.82
N GLU A 34 -4.79 13.24 -19.98
CA GLU A 34 -4.11 14.54 -20.08
C GLU A 34 -5.03 15.71 -19.71
N THR A 35 -6.34 15.49 -19.72
CA THR A 35 -7.35 16.50 -19.37
C THR A 35 -8.29 15.94 -18.30
N GLU A 36 -8.89 16.82 -17.51
CA GLU A 36 -9.81 16.40 -16.45
C GLU A 36 -11.00 15.61 -17.04
N PRO A 37 -11.26 14.37 -16.56
CA PRO A 37 -12.37 13.57 -17.01
C PRO A 37 -13.72 14.22 -16.68
N ILE A 38 -14.66 14.20 -17.63
CA ILE A 38 -16.00 14.82 -17.49
C ILE A 38 -16.82 14.14 -16.38
N PHE A 39 -16.65 12.83 -16.20
CA PHE A 39 -17.39 12.08 -15.18
C PHE A 39 -16.64 12.10 -13.85
N SER A 40 -17.31 12.56 -12.81
CA SER A 40 -16.81 12.51 -11.44
C SER A 40 -16.63 11.06 -10.97
N GLY A 41 -15.63 10.82 -10.17
CA GLY A 41 -15.27 9.51 -9.64
C GLY A 41 -13.97 9.64 -8.86
N ASN A 42 -13.31 8.58 -8.53
CA ASN A 42 -12.02 8.62 -7.85
C ASN A 42 -10.93 9.22 -8.76
N ILE A 43 -10.92 10.52 -8.92
CA ILE A 43 -9.96 11.27 -9.73
C ILE A 43 -8.84 11.79 -8.85
N LEU A 44 -7.62 11.41 -9.18
CA LEU A 44 -6.40 11.94 -8.59
C LEU A 44 -5.67 12.77 -9.66
N GLU A 45 -5.35 14.01 -9.33
CA GLU A 45 -4.51 14.90 -10.14
C GLU A 45 -3.12 14.97 -9.50
N TYR A 46 -2.10 14.59 -10.26
CA TYR A 46 -0.72 14.63 -9.82
C TYR A 46 0.20 14.93 -10.99
N ALA A 47 1.13 15.87 -10.80
CA ALA A 47 2.10 16.29 -11.81
C ALA A 47 1.46 16.68 -13.16
N GLY A 48 0.25 17.28 -13.14
CA GLY A 48 -0.48 17.72 -14.33
C GLY A 48 -1.20 16.61 -15.10
N ILE A 49 -1.23 15.40 -14.56
CA ILE A 49 -1.96 14.26 -15.14
C ILE A 49 -3.13 13.89 -14.21
N TYR A 50 -4.25 13.53 -14.82
CA TYR A 50 -5.45 13.04 -14.12
C TYR A 50 -5.50 11.53 -14.18
N TYR A 51 -5.72 10.90 -13.04
CA TYR A 51 -5.80 9.44 -12.92
C TYR A 51 -7.17 9.05 -12.38
N ARG A 52 -7.92 8.27 -13.16
CA ARG A 52 -9.17 7.67 -12.70
C ARG A 52 -8.85 6.31 -12.10
N ILE A 53 -9.26 6.11 -10.85
CA ILE A 53 -8.86 4.97 -10.04
C ILE A 53 -10.09 4.16 -9.60
N GLY A 54 -9.95 2.83 -9.57
CA GLY A 54 -10.95 1.92 -9.02
C GLY A 54 -11.82 1.24 -10.06
N GLU A 55 -11.49 1.37 -11.34
CA GLU A 55 -12.15 0.62 -12.41
C GLU A 55 -11.25 -0.51 -12.93
N GLY A 56 -11.71 -1.75 -12.75
CA GLY A 56 -10.93 -2.94 -13.09
C GLY A 56 -9.83 -3.25 -12.05
N HIS A 57 -8.96 -4.19 -12.42
CA HIS A 57 -7.86 -4.68 -11.60
C HIS A 57 -6.58 -4.68 -12.42
N LYS A 58 -5.46 -4.52 -11.75
CA LYS A 58 -4.14 -4.65 -12.39
C LYS A 58 -3.83 -6.10 -12.72
N GLU A 59 -3.16 -6.29 -13.83
CA GLU A 59 -2.54 -7.57 -14.15
C GLU A 59 -1.35 -7.84 -13.21
N PHE A 60 -0.98 -9.11 -13.11
CA PHE A 60 0.17 -9.51 -12.32
C PHE A 60 1.46 -8.97 -12.94
N ILE A 61 2.22 -8.21 -12.13
CA ILE A 61 3.57 -7.73 -12.48
C ILE A 61 4.52 -8.20 -11.39
N ALA A 62 5.62 -8.86 -11.80
CA ALA A 62 6.58 -9.45 -10.87
C ALA A 62 7.38 -8.41 -10.07
N ASP A 63 7.50 -7.17 -10.54
CA ASP A 63 8.18 -6.08 -9.84
C ASP A 63 7.27 -4.85 -9.75
N LYS A 64 6.76 -4.58 -8.55
CA LYS A 64 5.84 -3.46 -8.29
C LYS A 64 6.52 -2.10 -8.41
N ALA A 65 7.83 -2.01 -8.25
CA ALA A 65 8.58 -0.76 -8.40
C ALA A 65 8.71 -0.32 -9.87
N MET A 66 8.47 -1.23 -10.82
CA MET A 66 8.46 -0.93 -12.25
C MET A 66 7.10 -0.46 -12.75
N ASP A 67 6.08 -0.42 -11.90
CA ASP A 67 4.71 -0.04 -12.24
C ASP A 67 4.34 1.29 -11.59
N GLU A 68 4.35 2.36 -12.38
CA GLU A 68 4.04 3.72 -11.94
C GLU A 68 2.69 3.86 -11.25
N ASP A 69 1.71 3.03 -11.60
CA ASP A 69 0.38 3.10 -11.01
C ASP A 69 0.37 2.77 -9.52
N TYR A 70 1.30 1.94 -9.01
CA TYR A 70 1.35 1.67 -7.56
C TYR A 70 1.69 2.91 -6.73
N TYR A 71 2.45 3.86 -7.31
CA TYR A 71 2.66 5.14 -6.64
C TYR A 71 1.39 5.98 -6.61
N ILE A 72 0.68 6.08 -7.73
CA ILE A 72 -0.61 6.77 -7.83
C ILE A 72 -1.65 6.15 -6.88
N LEU A 73 -1.71 4.82 -6.84
CA LEU A 73 -2.57 4.09 -5.91
C LEU A 73 -2.21 4.37 -4.45
N THR A 74 -0.90 4.54 -4.13
CA THR A 74 -0.45 4.91 -2.78
C THR A 74 -0.93 6.30 -2.40
N LEU A 75 -0.76 7.31 -3.28
CA LEU A 75 -1.26 8.66 -3.04
C LEU A 75 -2.79 8.67 -2.79
N MET A 76 -3.53 7.96 -3.62
CA MET A 76 -4.99 7.81 -3.45
C MET A 76 -5.33 7.14 -2.12
N ALA A 77 -4.65 6.04 -1.75
CA ALA A 77 -4.90 5.31 -0.51
C ALA A 77 -4.64 6.19 0.71
N VAL A 78 -3.55 6.99 0.68
CA VAL A 78 -3.21 7.98 1.71
C VAL A 78 -4.29 9.05 1.80
N ALA A 79 -4.71 9.65 0.68
CA ALA A 79 -5.76 10.67 0.66
C ALA A 79 -7.09 10.14 1.22
N ARG A 80 -7.50 8.93 0.84
CA ARG A 80 -8.74 8.32 1.33
C ARG A 80 -8.70 8.07 2.83
N GLU A 81 -7.59 7.53 3.32
CA GLU A 81 -7.42 7.25 4.75
C GLU A 81 -7.41 8.55 5.57
N LEU A 82 -6.67 9.58 5.15
CA LEU A 82 -6.62 10.88 5.81
C LEU A 82 -7.99 11.59 5.76
N ASN A 83 -8.73 11.43 4.66
CA ASN A 83 -10.06 12.03 4.53
C ASN A 83 -11.06 11.51 5.57
N VAL A 84 -10.91 10.27 6.05
CA VAL A 84 -11.74 9.72 7.15
C VAL A 84 -11.60 10.57 8.41
N TYR A 85 -10.45 11.20 8.61
CA TYR A 85 -10.13 12.02 9.79
C TYR A 85 -10.16 13.53 9.49
N GLY A 86 -10.52 13.93 8.27
CA GLY A 86 -10.55 15.34 7.86
C GLY A 86 -9.16 15.98 7.69
N ILE A 87 -8.08 15.17 7.61
CA ILE A 87 -6.70 15.64 7.52
C ILE A 87 -6.34 15.86 6.05
N ARG A 88 -5.58 16.92 5.74
CA ARG A 88 -5.11 17.28 4.39
C ARG A 88 -3.59 17.40 4.31
N GLU A 89 -2.94 17.67 5.43
CA GLU A 89 -1.50 17.84 5.54
C GLU A 89 -0.98 16.92 6.62
N ALA A 90 0.05 16.12 6.33
CA ALA A 90 0.59 15.17 7.30
C ALA A 90 2.01 14.71 6.97
N ASP A 91 2.79 14.49 8.02
CA ASP A 91 3.97 13.66 7.98
C ASP A 91 3.55 12.19 8.04
N VAL A 92 3.84 11.41 7.01
CA VAL A 92 3.39 10.03 6.87
C VAL A 92 4.58 9.07 6.84
N HIS A 93 4.57 8.09 7.75
CA HIS A 93 5.42 6.91 7.66
C HIS A 93 4.59 5.76 7.08
N LEU A 94 4.97 5.29 5.89
CA LEU A 94 4.28 4.17 5.23
C LEU A 94 4.67 2.84 5.88
N ALA A 95 3.70 1.97 6.10
CA ALA A 95 3.89 0.57 6.43
C ALA A 95 3.29 -0.26 5.29
N ALA A 96 4.12 -0.81 4.40
CA ALA A 96 3.67 -1.50 3.20
C ALA A 96 4.05 -2.98 3.20
N GLY A 97 3.35 -3.78 2.39
CA GLY A 97 3.56 -5.22 2.27
C GLY A 97 4.16 -5.63 0.92
N LEU A 98 5.10 -6.57 0.97
CA LEU A 98 5.59 -7.30 -0.21
C LEU A 98 5.38 -8.81 -0.02
N PRO A 99 5.18 -9.58 -1.11
CA PRO A 99 5.26 -11.03 -1.05
C PRO A 99 6.54 -11.48 -0.36
N LEU A 100 6.46 -12.51 0.49
CA LEU A 100 7.60 -12.93 1.31
C LEU A 100 8.84 -13.28 0.49
N THR A 101 8.65 -13.96 -0.65
CA THR A 101 9.74 -14.34 -1.56
C THR A 101 10.43 -13.15 -2.23
N TRP A 102 9.78 -11.98 -2.25
CA TRP A 102 10.30 -10.77 -2.89
C TRP A 102 10.96 -9.81 -1.91
N ILE A 103 10.60 -9.89 -0.61
CA ILE A 103 11.05 -8.92 0.38
C ILE A 103 12.58 -8.82 0.47
N ARG A 104 13.30 -9.91 0.25
CA ARG A 104 14.77 -9.90 0.24
C ARG A 104 15.36 -9.18 -0.96
N LYS A 105 14.74 -9.31 -2.14
CA LYS A 105 15.29 -8.82 -3.40
C LYS A 105 14.80 -7.42 -3.75
N GLN A 106 13.54 -7.10 -3.43
CA GLN A 106 12.87 -5.89 -3.89
C GLN A 106 12.61 -4.87 -2.76
N ARG A 107 13.03 -5.18 -1.52
CA ARG A 107 12.71 -4.34 -0.36
C ARG A 107 13.20 -2.90 -0.54
N GLU A 108 14.48 -2.73 -0.87
CA GLU A 108 15.06 -1.38 -0.98
C GLU A 108 14.54 -0.66 -2.22
N ASP A 109 14.38 -1.35 -3.35
CA ASP A 109 13.87 -0.77 -4.59
C ASP A 109 12.41 -0.30 -4.40
N PHE A 110 11.56 -1.13 -3.81
CA PHE A 110 10.17 -0.76 -3.55
C PHE A 110 10.05 0.35 -2.49
N ARG A 111 10.91 0.34 -1.47
CA ARG A 111 10.98 1.43 -0.50
C ARG A 111 11.37 2.75 -1.16
N ASN A 112 12.43 2.75 -1.96
CA ASN A 112 12.90 3.94 -2.68
C ASN A 112 11.85 4.43 -3.68
N TYR A 113 11.18 3.52 -4.36
CA TYR A 113 10.07 3.82 -5.25
C TYR A 113 8.92 4.54 -4.52
N LEU A 114 8.48 4.04 -3.36
CA LEU A 114 7.42 4.67 -2.56
C LEU A 114 7.84 6.03 -1.98
N LEU A 115 9.13 6.22 -1.70
CA LEU A 115 9.70 7.45 -1.14
C LEU A 115 10.36 8.35 -2.20
N ARG A 116 10.14 8.09 -3.50
CA ARG A 116 10.80 8.83 -4.59
C ARG A 116 10.57 10.34 -4.55
N ASN A 117 9.40 10.75 -4.05
CA ASN A 117 9.07 12.14 -3.77
C ASN A 117 8.72 12.26 -2.29
N LYS A 118 9.54 12.96 -1.53
CA LYS A 118 9.35 13.12 -0.09
C LYS A 118 8.21 14.08 0.22
N ASP A 119 8.19 15.24 -0.45
CA ASP A 119 7.13 16.23 -0.36
C ASP A 119 6.26 16.15 -1.60
N VAL A 120 4.97 15.89 -1.41
CA VAL A 120 4.06 15.62 -2.50
C VAL A 120 2.78 16.44 -2.34
N ASP A 121 2.55 17.27 -3.35
CA ASP A 121 1.28 17.97 -3.54
C ASP A 121 0.47 17.24 -4.60
N PHE A 122 -0.77 16.94 -4.31
CA PHE A 122 -1.70 16.34 -5.24
C PHE A 122 -3.14 16.66 -4.86
N ARG A 123 -4.07 16.48 -5.81
CA ARG A 123 -5.49 16.66 -5.58
C ARG A 123 -6.22 15.34 -5.71
N PHE A 124 -7.10 15.03 -4.79
CA PHE A 124 -7.96 13.85 -4.87
C PHE A 124 -9.42 14.21 -4.63
N ASN A 125 -10.28 13.89 -5.62
CA ASN A 125 -11.70 14.25 -5.61
C ASN A 125 -11.95 15.75 -5.31
N GLY A 126 -11.20 16.63 -5.97
CA GLY A 126 -11.29 18.08 -5.83
C GLY A 126 -10.73 18.65 -4.52
N LYS A 127 -10.04 17.84 -3.71
CA LYS A 127 -9.44 18.25 -2.43
C LYS A 127 -7.94 18.18 -2.52
N ASP A 128 -7.25 19.27 -2.15
CA ASP A 128 -5.81 19.35 -2.14
C ASP A 128 -5.23 18.63 -0.92
N TYR A 129 -4.10 17.95 -1.12
CA TYR A 129 -3.32 17.27 -0.09
C TYR A 129 -1.86 17.65 -0.21
N HIS A 130 -1.24 17.88 0.95
CA HIS A 130 0.21 18.03 1.09
C HIS A 130 0.75 16.97 2.03
N ILE A 131 1.59 16.08 1.53
CA ILE A 131 2.08 14.92 2.29
C ILE A 131 3.60 14.89 2.30
N CYS A 132 4.19 14.84 3.48
CA CYS A 132 5.60 14.58 3.65
C CYS A 132 5.80 13.08 4.01
N PHE A 133 6.38 12.31 3.09
CA PHE A 133 6.74 10.93 3.37
C PHE A 133 8.06 10.86 4.15
N VAL A 134 7.97 10.71 5.46
CA VAL A 134 9.12 10.69 6.39
C VAL A 134 9.82 9.33 6.47
N GLY A 135 9.20 8.27 5.95
CA GLY A 135 9.80 6.95 5.92
C GLY A 135 8.85 5.85 5.42
N CYS A 136 9.42 4.66 5.19
CA CYS A 136 8.67 3.47 4.80
C CYS A 136 9.26 2.22 5.45
N SER A 137 8.40 1.44 6.10
CA SER A 137 8.70 0.10 6.62
C SER A 137 8.01 -0.95 5.79
N LEU A 138 8.74 -1.98 5.36
CA LEU A 138 8.21 -3.08 4.56
C LEU A 138 8.15 -4.38 5.34
N PHE A 139 7.01 -5.06 5.22
CA PHE A 139 6.70 -6.31 5.90
C PHE A 139 6.32 -7.39 4.88
N PRO A 140 6.56 -8.69 5.19
CA PRO A 140 5.98 -9.76 4.43
C PRO A 140 4.45 -9.70 4.46
N GLN A 141 3.79 -9.82 3.30
CA GLN A 141 2.33 -9.92 3.23
C GLN A 141 1.83 -11.09 4.08
N GLY A 142 0.65 -10.95 4.69
CA GLY A 142 0.09 -11.89 5.65
C GLY A 142 0.69 -11.80 7.06
N TYR A 143 1.98 -11.49 7.22
CA TYR A 143 2.64 -11.44 8.54
C TYR A 143 2.01 -10.42 9.51
N PRO A 144 1.66 -9.19 9.11
CA PRO A 144 1.02 -8.22 10.00
C PRO A 144 -0.30 -8.70 10.61
N ALA A 145 -1.04 -9.57 9.91
CA ALA A 145 -2.31 -10.11 10.40
C ALA A 145 -2.15 -11.02 11.62
N ILE A 146 -0.97 -11.61 11.82
CA ILE A 146 -0.72 -12.59 12.87
C ILE A 146 0.30 -12.13 13.92
N VAL A 147 1.06 -11.06 13.66
CA VAL A 147 2.20 -10.66 14.51
C VAL A 147 1.79 -10.42 15.96
N SER A 148 0.64 -9.82 16.22
CA SER A 148 0.10 -9.59 17.55
C SER A 148 -0.40 -10.87 18.25
N ARG A 149 -0.60 -11.96 17.50
CA ARG A 149 -1.13 -13.24 17.95
C ARG A 149 -0.13 -14.39 17.82
N LEU A 150 1.14 -14.10 17.52
CA LEU A 150 2.17 -15.14 17.38
C LEU A 150 2.28 -16.03 18.62
N GLY A 151 1.93 -15.51 19.81
CA GLY A 151 1.86 -16.26 21.06
C GLY A 151 0.88 -17.45 21.03
N ASP A 152 -0.15 -17.38 20.20
CA ASP A 152 -1.21 -18.40 20.10
C ASP A 152 -0.78 -19.60 19.23
N PHE A 153 0.23 -19.42 18.37
CA PHE A 153 0.70 -20.43 17.42
C PHE A 153 1.70 -21.40 18.07
N LYS A 154 1.20 -22.52 18.58
CA LYS A 154 2.02 -23.62 19.14
C LYS A 154 2.31 -24.65 18.05
N GLY A 155 3.47 -25.29 18.10
CA GLY A 155 3.88 -26.30 17.13
C GLY A 155 4.04 -25.72 15.72
N THR A 156 3.63 -26.47 14.70
CA THR A 156 3.72 -26.11 13.29
C THR A 156 2.39 -25.57 12.78
N ASN A 157 2.41 -24.39 12.20
CA ASN A 157 1.25 -23.73 11.59
C ASN A 157 1.59 -23.22 10.20
N LEU A 158 0.61 -23.17 9.32
CA LEU A 158 0.70 -22.55 8.01
C LEU A 158 -0.33 -21.41 7.94
N LEU A 159 0.11 -20.23 7.53
CA LEU A 159 -0.77 -19.13 7.16
C LEU A 159 -0.78 -19.04 5.64
N ALA A 160 -1.95 -19.20 5.04
CA ALA A 160 -2.17 -18.99 3.61
C ALA A 160 -2.88 -17.64 3.42
N ASP A 161 -2.21 -16.68 2.81
CA ASP A 161 -2.77 -15.41 2.39
C ASP A 161 -3.11 -15.49 0.91
N ILE A 162 -4.40 -15.62 0.61
CA ILE A 162 -4.93 -15.86 -0.74
C ILE A 162 -5.35 -14.51 -1.33
N GLY A 163 -4.53 -13.99 -2.23
CA GLY A 163 -4.80 -12.77 -2.98
C GLY A 163 -5.37 -13.01 -4.37
N ASN A 164 -5.64 -11.92 -5.11
CA ASN A 164 -6.19 -12.00 -6.48
C ASN A 164 -5.19 -12.55 -7.52
N GLY A 165 -3.90 -12.37 -7.29
CA GLY A 165 -2.85 -12.81 -8.23
C GLY A 165 -1.74 -13.64 -7.57
N THR A 166 -1.79 -13.80 -6.23
CA THR A 166 -0.75 -14.49 -5.47
C THR A 166 -1.31 -15.29 -4.32
N LEU A 167 -0.61 -16.38 -3.99
CA LEU A 167 -0.77 -17.13 -2.76
C LEU A 167 0.51 -16.99 -1.95
N ASN A 168 0.45 -16.33 -0.80
CA ASN A 168 1.59 -16.25 0.12
C ASN A 168 1.40 -17.27 1.24
N ILE A 169 2.39 -18.13 1.44
CA ILE A 169 2.37 -19.12 2.52
C ILE A 169 3.47 -18.77 3.52
N LEU A 170 3.08 -18.53 4.78
CA LEU A 170 4.01 -18.38 5.87
C LEU A 170 4.02 -19.65 6.72
N TYR A 171 5.18 -20.28 6.82
CA TYR A 171 5.41 -21.39 7.73
C TYR A 171 5.85 -20.86 9.10
N ILE A 172 5.08 -21.22 10.14
CA ILE A 172 5.31 -20.78 11.52
C ILE A 172 5.60 -22.02 12.36
N ASN A 173 6.74 -22.00 13.03
CA ASN A 173 7.10 -23.08 13.96
C ASN A 173 7.42 -22.48 15.33
N ASN A 174 6.68 -22.94 16.35
CA ASN A 174 6.85 -22.49 17.74
C ASN A 174 6.92 -20.97 17.84
N LYS A 175 5.90 -20.28 17.33
CA LYS A 175 5.75 -18.81 17.36
C LYS A 175 6.74 -18.01 16.51
N LYS A 176 7.49 -18.65 15.63
CA LYS A 176 8.46 -17.99 14.74
C LYS A 176 8.15 -18.31 13.28
N ALA A 177 8.09 -17.29 12.45
CA ALA A 177 8.06 -17.48 11.01
C ALA A 177 9.42 -17.99 10.53
N ILE A 178 9.42 -19.07 9.75
CA ILE A 178 10.63 -19.69 9.19
C ILE A 178 10.69 -19.37 7.71
N GLU A 179 11.41 -18.33 7.39
CA GLU A 179 11.49 -17.76 6.04
C GLU A 179 11.96 -18.77 4.97
N SER A 180 12.87 -19.69 5.31
CA SER A 180 13.37 -20.70 4.36
C SER A 180 12.34 -21.76 3.95
N ARG A 181 11.16 -21.75 4.54
CA ARG A 181 10.06 -22.67 4.27
C ARG A 181 8.76 -21.96 3.82
N CYS A 182 8.86 -20.69 3.47
CA CYS A 182 7.73 -19.88 3.02
C CYS A 182 7.75 -19.70 1.50
#